data_fc1a2cc4d56b2312322a5e3cb81a7eac
#
_entry.id   fc1a2cc4d56b2312322a5e3cb81a7eac
#
_cell.length_a   1.000
_cell.length_b   1.000
_cell.length_c   1.000
_cell.angle_alpha   90.00
_cell.angle_beta   90.00
_cell.angle_gamma   90.00
#
_symmetry.space_group_name_H-M   'P 1'
#
loop_
_entity.id
_entity.type
_entity.pdbx_description
1 polymer ?
#
loop_
_entity_poly.entity_id
_entity_poly.type
_entity_poly.pdbx_seq_one_letter_code
_entity_poly.pdbx_strand_id
1 'polypeptide(L)'
;FNTLSAFHKMDSYGIVDRDRRDSHEVEYLRGKRVMAPEVAEVENILMLEGVIRAVAHHCGKDENRVFGRVKRSVINQFNADMRQQALLHTRHRVKRTVEYRIDGRFNSIGMLEQHMQNLMHEINPRGLYESFLRDFSIYKANGDYQSILRVYNQKSMLPASNVAGLCGLANKEEYLDTILEILRTNAPDAARLSQAIRECFNLPQADAAPQHEDK
;
A
#
# COMPACT_ATOMS: atom_id res chain seq x y z
N PHE A 1 7.21 -16.47 16.04
CA PHE A 1 6.09 -17.28 16.53
C PHE A 1 5.97 -18.59 15.72
N ASN A 2 5.80 -18.52 14.41
CA ASN A 2 5.66 -19.69 13.54
C ASN A 2 6.86 -20.67 13.55
N THR A 3 8.03 -20.24 13.99
CA THR A 3 9.22 -21.11 14.16
C THR A 3 9.14 -21.99 15.41
N LEU A 4 8.16 -21.77 16.28
CA LEU A 4 7.92 -22.52 17.52
C LEU A 4 6.80 -23.56 17.36
N SER A 5 6.58 -24.08 16.16
CA SER A 5 5.52 -25.05 15.84
C SER A 5 5.56 -26.33 16.70
N ALA A 6 6.71 -26.65 17.29
CA ALA A 6 6.83 -27.77 18.24
C ALA A 6 6.04 -27.52 19.55
N PHE A 7 5.73 -26.26 19.89
CA PHE A 7 5.04 -25.88 21.12
C PHE A 7 3.56 -25.54 20.92
N HIS A 8 3.13 -25.32 19.67
CA HIS A 8 1.72 -25.01 19.35
C HIS A 8 1.36 -25.45 17.93
N LYS A 9 0.09 -25.76 17.73
CA LYS A 9 -0.47 -26.15 16.42
C LYS A 9 -1.17 -24.98 15.71
N MET A 10 -0.88 -23.75 16.09
CA MET A 10 -1.52 -22.57 15.50
C MET A 10 -0.67 -22.01 14.36
N ASP A 11 -1.32 -21.74 13.23
CA ASP A 11 -0.77 -20.91 12.18
C ASP A 11 -1.07 -19.45 12.46
N SER A 12 -0.06 -18.59 12.36
CA SER A 12 -0.23 -17.15 12.51
C SER A 12 0.18 -16.43 11.24
N TYR A 13 -0.59 -15.39 10.90
CA TYR A 13 -0.32 -14.50 9.78
C TYR A 13 -0.24 -13.08 10.30
N GLY A 14 0.66 -12.28 9.74
CA GLY A 14 0.80 -10.87 10.04
C GLY A 14 0.38 -10.00 8.87
N ILE A 15 -0.04 -8.78 9.16
CA ILE A 15 -0.24 -7.73 8.17
C ILE A 15 0.60 -6.54 8.61
N VAL A 16 1.34 -5.95 7.67
CA VAL A 16 2.14 -4.75 7.88
C VAL A 16 1.91 -3.76 6.74
N ASP A 17 2.14 -2.49 7.00
CA ASP A 17 2.17 -1.49 5.95
C ASP A 17 3.23 -1.85 4.91
N ARG A 18 2.94 -1.56 3.64
CA ARG A 18 3.95 -1.66 2.59
C ARG A 18 5.03 -0.61 2.77
N ASP A 19 4.65 0.57 3.22
CA ASP A 19 5.53 1.73 3.32
C ASP A 19 6.25 2.00 1.98
N ARG A 20 7.59 1.99 2.04
CA ARG A 20 8.47 2.20 0.88
C ARG A 20 9.29 0.94 0.55
N ARG A 21 8.78 -0.25 0.94
CA ARG A 21 9.42 -1.53 0.66
C ARG A 21 9.35 -1.85 -0.82
N ASP A 22 10.41 -2.42 -1.33
CA ASP A 22 10.44 -2.94 -2.69
C ASP A 22 9.78 -4.34 -2.79
N SER A 23 9.73 -4.87 -4.02
CA SER A 23 9.14 -6.19 -4.27
C SER A 23 9.90 -7.33 -3.57
N HIS A 24 11.22 -7.24 -3.45
CA HIS A 24 12.03 -8.27 -2.77
C HIS A 24 11.76 -8.28 -1.26
N GLU A 25 11.64 -7.12 -0.63
CA GLU A 25 11.32 -6.99 0.78
C GLU A 25 9.91 -7.52 1.06
N VAL A 26 8.95 -7.24 0.18
CA VAL A 26 7.56 -7.74 0.31
C VAL A 26 7.52 -9.27 0.13
N GLU A 27 8.25 -9.82 -0.84
CA GLU A 27 8.30 -11.27 -1.06
C GLU A 27 8.99 -11.99 0.12
N TYR A 28 10.05 -11.42 0.67
CA TYR A 28 10.67 -11.93 1.90
C TYR A 28 9.67 -11.99 3.07
N LEU A 29 8.86 -10.94 3.26
CA LEU A 29 7.81 -10.91 4.28
C LEU A 29 6.76 -11.98 4.03
N ARG A 30 6.33 -12.16 2.76
CA ARG A 30 5.35 -13.19 2.37
C ARG A 30 5.86 -14.59 2.72
N GLY A 31 7.16 -14.88 2.48
CA GLY A 31 7.80 -16.14 2.91
C GLY A 31 7.79 -16.35 4.42
N LYS A 32 7.62 -15.27 5.22
CA LYS A 32 7.44 -15.31 6.68
C LYS A 32 5.97 -15.29 7.12
N ARG A 33 5.02 -15.48 6.20
CA ARG A 33 3.57 -15.38 6.44
C ARG A 33 3.15 -13.98 6.93
N VAL A 34 3.86 -12.96 6.47
CA VAL A 34 3.52 -11.54 6.71
C VAL A 34 3.13 -10.91 5.39
N MET A 35 1.91 -10.41 5.32
CA MET A 35 1.36 -9.79 4.13
C MET A 35 1.55 -8.26 4.17
N ALA A 36 1.90 -7.69 3.04
CA ALA A 36 1.89 -6.25 2.81
C ALA A 36 0.91 -5.96 1.65
N PRO A 37 0.05 -4.94 1.77
CA PRO A 37 -0.89 -4.59 0.71
C PRO A 37 -0.18 -3.97 -0.50
N GLU A 38 -0.88 -3.92 -1.64
CA GLU A 38 -0.43 -3.21 -2.85
C GLU A 38 -0.68 -1.69 -2.78
N VAL A 39 -0.86 -1.17 -1.57
CA VAL A 39 -0.93 0.25 -1.24
C VAL A 39 0.11 0.60 -0.17
N ALA A 40 0.52 1.88 -0.07
CA ALA A 40 1.60 2.29 0.83
C ALA A 40 1.30 2.03 2.30
N GLU A 41 0.09 2.33 2.75
CA GLU A 41 -0.40 2.11 4.12
C GLU A 41 -1.69 1.31 4.11
N VAL A 42 -1.95 0.52 5.16
CA VAL A 42 -3.17 -0.31 5.27
C VAL A 42 -4.43 0.55 5.17
N GLU A 43 -4.44 1.76 5.72
CA GLU A 43 -5.57 2.68 5.61
C GLU A 43 -5.88 3.08 4.15
N ASN A 44 -4.90 3.03 3.26
CA ASN A 44 -5.11 3.36 1.85
C ASN A 44 -5.94 2.30 1.10
N ILE A 45 -6.22 1.15 1.72
CA ILE A 45 -7.21 0.17 1.22
C ILE A 45 -8.58 0.82 1.01
N LEU A 46 -8.93 1.77 1.88
CA LEU A 46 -10.18 2.54 1.77
C LEU A 46 -10.24 3.42 0.52
N MET A 47 -9.09 3.64 -0.12
CA MET A 47 -8.93 4.44 -1.34
C MET A 47 -8.83 3.59 -2.61
N LEU A 48 -8.91 2.26 -2.53
CA LEU A 48 -8.93 1.40 -3.72
C LEU A 48 -10.12 1.75 -4.62
N GLU A 49 -9.91 1.72 -5.93
CA GLU A 49 -10.97 2.01 -6.91
C GLU A 49 -12.22 1.16 -6.67
N GLY A 50 -12.05 -0.15 -6.47
CA GLY A 50 -13.17 -1.07 -6.22
C GLY A 50 -13.92 -0.75 -4.94
N VAL A 51 -13.22 -0.30 -3.87
CA VAL A 51 -13.84 0.11 -2.61
C VAL A 51 -14.64 1.40 -2.81
N ILE A 52 -14.04 2.44 -3.41
CA ILE A 52 -14.72 3.72 -3.66
C ILE A 52 -15.98 3.52 -4.50
N ARG A 53 -15.88 2.71 -5.56
CA ARG A 53 -17.01 2.41 -6.46
C ARG A 53 -18.12 1.65 -5.73
N ALA A 54 -17.78 0.65 -4.94
CA ALA A 54 -18.76 -0.13 -4.18
C ALA A 54 -19.53 0.75 -3.18
N VAL A 55 -18.83 1.59 -2.40
CA VAL A 55 -19.47 2.51 -1.47
C VAL A 55 -20.33 3.55 -2.19
N ALA A 56 -19.82 4.15 -3.27
CA ALA A 56 -20.58 5.12 -4.06
C ALA A 56 -21.88 4.52 -4.60
N HIS A 57 -21.82 3.31 -5.16
CA HIS A 57 -23.00 2.59 -5.66
C HIS A 57 -24.00 2.29 -4.53
N HIS A 58 -23.51 1.76 -3.40
CA HIS A 58 -24.34 1.49 -2.22
C HIS A 58 -25.07 2.74 -1.71
N CYS A 59 -24.40 3.89 -1.73
CA CYS A 59 -24.98 5.19 -1.36
C CYS A 59 -25.85 5.83 -2.47
N GLY A 60 -26.14 5.12 -3.57
CA GLY A 60 -26.94 5.63 -4.68
C GLY A 60 -26.29 6.77 -5.47
N LYS A 61 -24.94 6.81 -5.49
CA LYS A 61 -24.16 7.81 -6.25
C LYS A 61 -23.60 7.21 -7.53
N ASP A 62 -23.37 8.07 -8.52
CA ASP A 62 -22.66 7.69 -9.75
C ASP A 62 -21.20 7.34 -9.43
N GLU A 63 -20.88 6.04 -9.46
CA GLU A 63 -19.57 5.50 -9.11
C GLU A 63 -18.44 6.03 -10.01
N ASN A 64 -18.72 6.28 -11.31
CA ASN A 64 -17.72 6.79 -12.24
C ASN A 64 -17.39 8.27 -11.92
N ARG A 65 -18.41 9.05 -11.61
CA ARG A 65 -18.26 10.45 -11.24
C ARG A 65 -17.51 10.58 -9.90
N VAL A 66 -17.89 9.79 -8.88
CA VAL A 66 -17.24 9.78 -7.57
C VAL A 66 -15.78 9.40 -7.72
N PHE A 67 -15.50 8.25 -8.30
CA PHE A 67 -14.11 7.77 -8.47
C PHE A 67 -13.29 8.76 -9.31
N GLY A 68 -13.83 9.28 -10.42
CA GLY A 68 -13.10 10.24 -11.25
C GLY A 68 -12.73 11.54 -10.51
N ARG A 69 -13.53 11.98 -9.54
CA ARG A 69 -13.20 13.14 -8.68
C ARG A 69 -12.14 12.81 -7.66
N VAL A 70 -12.26 11.66 -6.98
CA VAL A 70 -11.27 11.18 -6.01
C VAL A 70 -9.92 10.99 -6.69
N LYS A 71 -9.89 10.27 -7.82
CA LYS A 71 -8.67 10.04 -8.61
C LYS A 71 -7.95 11.35 -8.95
N ARG A 72 -8.67 12.34 -9.45
CA ARG A 72 -8.08 13.66 -9.76
C ARG A 72 -7.52 14.35 -8.53
N SER A 73 -8.24 14.29 -7.40
CA SER A 73 -7.78 14.87 -6.15
C SER A 73 -6.49 14.23 -5.68
N VAL A 74 -6.42 12.90 -5.65
CA VAL A 74 -5.22 12.15 -5.23
C VAL A 74 -4.03 12.43 -6.15
N ILE A 75 -4.23 12.45 -7.48
CA ILE A 75 -3.16 12.78 -8.43
C ILE A 75 -2.64 14.20 -8.21
N ASN A 76 -3.51 15.17 -7.93
CA ASN A 76 -3.10 16.53 -7.65
C ASN A 76 -2.31 16.66 -6.35
N GLN A 77 -2.74 15.97 -5.28
CA GLN A 77 -2.00 15.90 -4.02
C GLN A 77 -0.62 15.26 -4.23
N PHE A 78 -0.58 14.11 -4.90
CA PHE A 78 0.66 13.42 -5.21
C PHE A 78 1.61 14.30 -6.03
N ASN A 79 1.09 15.04 -7.02
CA ASN A 79 1.91 15.97 -7.80
C ASN A 79 2.52 17.09 -6.95
N ALA A 80 1.76 17.64 -5.99
CA ALA A 80 2.26 18.65 -5.07
C ALA A 80 3.39 18.11 -4.18
N ASP A 81 3.28 16.86 -3.74
CA ASP A 81 4.19 16.23 -2.80
C ASP A 81 5.30 15.40 -3.49
N MET A 82 5.31 15.29 -4.81
CA MET A 82 6.13 14.36 -5.58
C MET A 82 7.62 14.41 -5.22
N ARG A 83 8.19 15.61 -5.13
CA ARG A 83 9.61 15.78 -4.78
C ARG A 83 9.92 15.32 -3.36
N GLN A 84 9.03 15.60 -2.42
CA GLN A 84 9.15 15.16 -1.04
C GLN A 84 9.03 13.64 -0.94
N GLN A 85 8.09 13.03 -1.66
CA GLN A 85 7.93 11.57 -1.69
C GLN A 85 9.18 10.91 -2.30
N ALA A 86 9.73 11.42 -3.41
CA ALA A 86 10.97 10.91 -3.99
C ALA A 86 12.13 10.98 -3.00
N LEU A 87 12.27 12.07 -2.24
CA LEU A 87 13.28 12.20 -1.20
C LEU A 87 13.08 11.17 -0.07
N LEU A 88 11.85 10.95 0.37
CA LEU A 88 11.54 9.97 1.41
C LEU A 88 11.81 8.53 0.96
N HIS A 89 11.49 8.19 -0.30
CA HIS A 89 11.83 6.89 -0.89
C HIS A 89 13.35 6.71 -1.00
N THR A 90 14.06 7.74 -1.46
CA THR A 90 15.54 7.73 -1.50
C THR A 90 16.13 7.50 -0.12
N ARG A 91 15.69 8.28 0.89
CA ARG A 91 16.15 8.10 2.27
C ARG A 91 15.92 6.69 2.78
N HIS A 92 14.74 6.13 2.52
CA HIS A 92 14.41 4.76 2.95
C HIS A 92 15.36 3.75 2.29
N ARG A 93 15.57 3.84 0.97
CA ARG A 93 16.46 2.95 0.22
C ARG A 93 17.91 3.05 0.72
N VAL A 94 18.43 4.27 0.87
CA VAL A 94 19.77 4.50 1.39
C VAL A 94 19.92 3.89 2.78
N LYS A 95 18.99 4.20 3.70
CA LYS A 95 19.01 3.65 5.06
C LYS A 95 19.06 2.13 5.05
N ARG A 96 18.17 1.47 4.31
CA ARG A 96 18.11 -0.01 4.23
C ARG A 96 19.39 -0.60 3.66
N THR A 97 19.92 -0.02 2.58
CA THR A 97 21.17 -0.51 1.98
C THR A 97 22.34 -0.39 2.95
N VAL A 98 22.44 0.73 3.67
CA VAL A 98 23.49 0.91 4.69
C VAL A 98 23.33 -0.10 5.82
N GLU A 99 22.11 -0.27 6.36
CA GLU A 99 21.83 -1.25 7.43
C GLU A 99 22.24 -2.67 7.03
N TYR A 100 21.99 -3.09 5.80
CA TYR A 100 22.35 -4.43 5.32
C TYR A 100 23.86 -4.60 5.04
N ARG A 101 24.59 -3.53 4.71
CA ARG A 101 25.96 -3.61 4.21
C ARG A 101 27.03 -3.14 5.20
N ILE A 102 26.64 -2.50 6.31
CA ILE A 102 27.55 -2.09 7.36
C ILE A 102 27.91 -3.22 8.34
N ASP A 103 27.36 -4.40 8.14
CA ASP A 103 27.50 -5.58 9.02
C ASP A 103 28.90 -6.22 8.99
N GLY A 104 29.84 -5.63 8.29
CA GLY A 104 31.22 -6.12 8.18
C GLY A 104 32.02 -5.94 9.48
N ARG A 105 32.95 -6.89 9.75
CA ARG A 105 33.96 -6.71 10.80
C ARG A 105 35.09 -5.82 10.28
N PHE A 106 35.26 -4.67 10.90
CA PHE A 106 36.32 -3.72 10.57
C PHE A 106 37.44 -3.81 11.62
N ASN A 107 38.67 -3.93 11.16
CA ASN A 107 39.83 -4.03 12.03
C ASN A 107 40.47 -2.65 12.35
N SER A 108 40.04 -1.59 11.68
CA SER A 108 40.47 -0.22 11.92
C SER A 108 39.42 0.79 11.50
N ILE A 109 39.52 2.02 12.04
CA ILE A 109 38.63 3.12 11.65
C ILE A 109 38.80 3.48 10.17
N GLY A 110 40.03 3.43 9.64
CA GLY A 110 40.32 3.72 8.24
C GLY A 110 39.65 2.71 7.29
N MET A 111 39.53 1.44 7.66
CA MET A 111 38.76 0.45 6.88
C MET A 111 37.26 0.77 6.89
N LEU A 112 36.71 1.19 8.02
CA LEU A 112 35.30 1.59 8.11
C LEU A 112 35.04 2.85 7.25
N GLU A 113 35.89 3.88 7.34
CA GLU A 113 35.77 5.10 6.56
C GLU A 113 35.82 4.82 5.05
N GLN A 114 36.78 4.02 4.60
CA GLN A 114 36.90 3.64 3.18
C GLN A 114 35.67 2.83 2.72
N HIS A 115 35.18 1.91 3.55
CA HIS A 115 33.96 1.16 3.24
C HIS A 115 32.74 2.09 3.09
N MET A 116 32.57 3.02 4.00
CA MET A 116 31.45 3.98 3.95
C MET A 116 31.53 4.87 2.71
N GLN A 117 32.71 5.36 2.33
CA GLN A 117 32.89 6.14 1.11
C GLN A 117 32.52 5.35 -0.14
N ASN A 118 33.00 4.10 -0.25
CA ASN A 118 32.68 3.23 -1.37
C ASN A 118 31.19 2.91 -1.41
N LEU A 119 30.57 2.60 -0.26
CA LEU A 119 29.15 2.32 -0.15
C LEU A 119 28.29 3.50 -0.60
N MET A 120 28.63 4.72 -0.20
CA MET A 120 27.91 5.93 -0.61
C MET A 120 28.04 6.19 -2.11
N HIS A 121 29.20 5.90 -2.69
CA HIS A 121 29.41 6.00 -4.14
C HIS A 121 28.56 4.97 -4.90
N GLU A 122 28.53 3.71 -4.45
CA GLU A 122 27.74 2.64 -5.05
C GLU A 122 26.23 2.90 -4.94
N ILE A 123 25.74 3.37 -3.79
CA ILE A 123 24.33 3.67 -3.59
C ILE A 123 23.86 4.80 -4.51
N ASN A 124 24.71 5.80 -4.76
CA ASN A 124 24.40 6.97 -5.57
C ASN A 124 23.05 7.62 -5.21
N PRO A 125 22.91 8.28 -4.04
CA PRO A 125 21.62 8.80 -3.58
C PRO A 125 20.95 9.78 -4.55
N ARG A 126 21.75 10.56 -5.31
CA ARG A 126 21.24 11.48 -6.33
C ARG A 126 20.59 10.71 -7.48
N GLY A 127 21.26 9.70 -8.01
CA GLY A 127 20.70 8.86 -9.07
C GLY A 127 19.42 8.14 -8.64
N LEU A 128 19.36 7.66 -7.40
CA LEU A 128 18.14 7.08 -6.82
C LEU A 128 17.00 8.11 -6.77
N TYR A 129 17.26 9.32 -6.28
CA TYR A 129 16.26 10.38 -6.22
C TYR A 129 15.72 10.75 -7.61
N GLU A 130 16.60 10.90 -8.59
CA GLU A 130 16.20 11.20 -9.96
C GLU A 130 15.41 10.06 -10.61
N SER A 131 15.75 8.80 -10.28
CA SER A 131 14.98 7.63 -10.71
C SER A 131 13.55 7.66 -10.17
N PHE A 132 13.39 7.85 -8.84
CA PHE A 132 12.07 7.98 -8.24
C PHE A 132 11.26 9.14 -8.85
N LEU A 133 11.87 10.28 -9.09
CA LEU A 133 11.19 11.41 -9.74
C LEU A 133 10.71 11.08 -11.15
N ARG A 134 11.50 10.36 -11.94
CA ARG A 134 11.08 9.90 -13.29
C ARG A 134 9.87 8.97 -13.19
N ASP A 135 9.95 7.94 -12.34
CA ASP A 135 8.87 6.96 -12.18
C ASP A 135 7.57 7.64 -11.73
N PHE A 136 7.64 8.51 -10.74
CA PHE A 136 6.50 9.26 -10.21
C PHE A 136 5.89 10.21 -11.25
N SER A 137 6.74 10.82 -12.09
CA SER A 137 6.28 11.66 -13.20
C SER A 137 5.52 10.84 -14.25
N ILE A 138 5.96 9.61 -14.52
CA ILE A 138 5.28 8.67 -15.42
C ILE A 138 3.92 8.27 -14.84
N TYR A 139 3.86 7.89 -13.55
CA TYR A 139 2.59 7.53 -12.90
C TYR A 139 1.57 8.67 -12.97
N LYS A 140 2.02 9.90 -12.69
CA LYS A 140 1.18 11.10 -12.80
C LYS A 140 0.72 11.33 -14.24
N ALA A 141 1.64 11.29 -15.22
CA ALA A 141 1.32 11.57 -16.63
C ALA A 141 0.30 10.59 -17.20
N ASN A 142 0.42 9.32 -16.82
CA ASN A 142 -0.49 8.25 -17.26
C ASN A 142 -1.79 8.20 -16.41
N GLY A 143 -1.88 8.98 -15.34
CA GLY A 143 -2.98 8.87 -14.39
C GLY A 143 -3.07 7.49 -13.74
N ASP A 144 -1.91 6.85 -13.53
CA ASP A 144 -1.80 5.51 -12.93
C ASP A 144 -2.07 5.58 -11.42
N TYR A 145 -3.36 5.51 -11.10
CA TYR A 145 -3.86 5.64 -9.74
C TYR A 145 -3.34 4.54 -8.82
N GLN A 146 -3.25 3.32 -9.33
CA GLN A 146 -2.81 2.17 -8.53
C GLN A 146 -1.33 2.29 -8.13
N SER A 147 -0.46 2.65 -9.08
CA SER A 147 0.96 2.89 -8.79
C SER A 147 1.14 4.08 -7.84
N ILE A 148 0.31 5.13 -7.96
CA ILE A 148 0.33 6.24 -6.99
C ILE A 148 -0.05 5.75 -5.60
N LEU A 149 -1.13 5.00 -5.40
CA LEU A 149 -1.52 4.46 -4.09
C LEU A 149 -0.42 3.57 -3.48
N ARG A 150 0.36 2.88 -4.31
CA ARG A 150 1.46 2.01 -3.88
C ARG A 150 2.64 2.78 -3.30
N VAL A 151 2.92 3.97 -3.82
CA VAL A 151 4.12 4.75 -3.44
C VAL A 151 3.80 5.97 -2.58
N TYR A 152 2.57 6.45 -2.57
CA TYR A 152 2.16 7.66 -1.88
C TYR A 152 1.77 7.37 -0.44
N ASN A 153 2.77 7.45 0.45
CA ASN A 153 2.57 7.28 1.88
C ASN A 153 2.15 8.63 2.50
N GLN A 154 0.83 8.89 2.54
CA GLN A 154 0.27 10.13 3.06
C GLN A 154 -1.08 9.88 3.76
N LYS A 155 -1.10 10.02 5.09
CA LYS A 155 -2.28 9.76 5.93
C LYS A 155 -3.45 10.71 5.66
N SER A 156 -3.16 11.93 5.19
CA SER A 156 -4.21 12.92 4.87
C SER A 156 -4.91 12.66 3.53
N MET A 157 -4.48 11.67 2.75
CA MET A 157 -5.01 11.42 1.40
C MET A 157 -6.53 11.19 1.40
N LEU A 158 -7.04 10.38 2.32
CA LEU A 158 -8.47 10.08 2.40
C LEU A 158 -9.31 11.34 2.71
N PRO A 159 -9.08 12.07 3.82
CA PRO A 159 -9.86 13.27 4.10
C PRO A 159 -9.66 14.36 3.04
N ALA A 160 -8.47 14.57 2.53
CA ALA A 160 -8.18 15.58 1.52
C ALA A 160 -8.80 15.26 0.15
N SER A 161 -9.10 13.99 -0.16
CA SER A 161 -9.82 13.58 -1.36
C SER A 161 -11.34 13.87 -1.28
N ASN A 162 -11.86 14.08 -0.06
CA ASN A 162 -13.28 14.23 0.23
C ASN A 162 -14.14 13.05 -0.25
N VAL A 163 -13.60 11.83 -0.22
CA VAL A 163 -14.30 10.63 -0.71
C VAL A 163 -15.62 10.40 0.04
N ALA A 164 -15.64 10.56 1.36
CA ALA A 164 -16.85 10.44 2.17
C ALA A 164 -17.94 11.41 1.71
N GLY A 165 -17.64 12.71 1.64
CA GLY A 165 -18.59 13.73 1.17
C GLY A 165 -19.07 13.50 -0.26
N LEU A 166 -18.25 12.96 -1.14
CA LEU A 166 -18.62 12.58 -2.50
C LEU A 166 -19.61 11.41 -2.54
N CYS A 167 -19.53 10.50 -1.56
CA CYS A 167 -20.50 9.43 -1.35
C CYS A 167 -21.78 9.92 -0.63
N GLY A 168 -21.79 11.15 -0.11
CA GLY A 168 -22.92 11.70 0.67
C GLY A 168 -22.82 11.37 2.17
N LEU A 169 -21.65 10.98 2.64
CA LEU A 169 -21.34 10.65 4.02
C LEU A 169 -20.65 11.81 4.72
N ALA A 170 -20.85 11.96 6.04
CA ALA A 170 -20.42 13.14 6.77
C ALA A 170 -18.90 13.20 6.97
N ASN A 171 -18.25 12.04 7.20
CA ASN A 171 -16.83 11.97 7.57
C ASN A 171 -16.22 10.60 7.25
N LYS A 172 -14.93 10.42 7.62
CA LYS A 172 -14.17 9.19 7.43
C LYS A 172 -14.78 8.02 8.22
N GLU A 173 -15.25 8.28 9.41
CA GLU A 173 -15.81 7.28 10.32
C GLU A 173 -17.07 6.68 9.70
N GLU A 174 -17.99 7.51 9.22
CA GLU A 174 -19.20 7.05 8.53
C GLU A 174 -18.89 6.30 7.23
N TYR A 175 -17.86 6.72 6.50
CA TYR A 175 -17.37 6.00 5.33
C TYR A 175 -16.87 4.59 5.68
N LEU A 176 -16.11 4.46 6.77
CA LEU A 176 -15.63 3.17 7.27
C LEU A 176 -16.79 2.29 7.76
N ASP A 177 -17.72 2.87 8.52
CA ASP A 177 -18.89 2.15 9.03
C ASP A 177 -19.76 1.62 7.88
N THR A 178 -19.94 2.40 6.81
CA THR A 178 -20.64 1.96 5.60
C THR A 178 -19.92 0.77 4.94
N ILE A 179 -18.60 0.77 4.84
CA ILE A 179 -17.82 -0.37 4.33
C ILE A 179 -18.07 -1.62 5.18
N LEU A 180 -18.01 -1.47 6.50
CA LEU A 180 -18.23 -2.57 7.44
C LEU A 180 -19.68 -3.08 7.37
N GLU A 181 -20.66 -2.20 7.19
CA GLU A 181 -22.07 -2.55 7.02
C GLU A 181 -22.27 -3.37 5.74
N ILE A 182 -21.73 -2.90 4.59
CA ILE A 182 -21.81 -3.64 3.32
C ILE A 182 -21.30 -5.08 3.50
N LEU A 183 -20.14 -5.23 4.17
CA LEU A 183 -19.55 -6.56 4.38
C LEU A 183 -20.35 -7.43 5.36
N ARG A 184 -20.83 -6.85 6.47
CA ARG A 184 -21.57 -7.59 7.51
C ARG A 184 -22.94 -8.06 7.05
N THR A 185 -23.63 -7.23 6.27
CA THR A 185 -24.97 -7.52 5.77
C THR A 185 -24.97 -8.32 4.47
N ASN A 186 -23.78 -8.61 3.94
CA ASN A 186 -23.61 -9.22 2.61
C ASN A 186 -24.42 -8.48 1.53
N ALA A 187 -24.40 -7.15 1.58
CA ALA A 187 -25.10 -6.30 0.62
C ALA A 187 -24.62 -6.59 -0.82
N PRO A 188 -25.37 -6.18 -1.87
CA PRO A 188 -25.01 -6.48 -3.26
C PRO A 188 -23.58 -6.08 -3.66
N ASP A 189 -23.03 -5.05 -3.03
CA ASP A 189 -21.66 -4.58 -3.28
C ASP A 189 -20.58 -5.30 -2.47
N ALA A 190 -20.95 -6.21 -1.54
CA ALA A 190 -20.00 -6.90 -0.68
C ALA A 190 -18.98 -7.74 -1.46
N ALA A 191 -19.41 -8.41 -2.53
CA ALA A 191 -18.54 -9.21 -3.39
C ALA A 191 -17.47 -8.34 -4.08
N ARG A 192 -17.86 -7.19 -4.64
CA ARG A 192 -16.94 -6.22 -5.28
C ARG A 192 -15.92 -5.67 -4.28
N LEU A 193 -16.40 -5.34 -3.08
CA LEU A 193 -15.57 -4.80 -2.00
C LEU A 193 -14.56 -5.84 -1.52
N SER A 194 -15.02 -7.06 -1.25
CA SER A 194 -14.17 -8.19 -0.86
C SER A 194 -13.12 -8.50 -1.93
N GLN A 195 -13.51 -8.51 -3.20
CA GLN A 195 -12.61 -8.75 -4.33
C GLN A 195 -11.49 -7.68 -4.38
N ALA A 196 -11.83 -6.39 -4.28
CA ALA A 196 -10.85 -5.31 -4.29
C ALA A 196 -9.82 -5.44 -3.14
N ILE A 197 -10.28 -5.83 -1.94
CA ILE A 197 -9.40 -6.06 -0.79
C ILE A 197 -8.51 -7.29 -1.02
N ARG A 198 -9.05 -8.40 -1.51
CA ARG A 198 -8.28 -9.62 -1.80
C ARG A 198 -7.20 -9.38 -2.83
N GLU A 199 -7.51 -8.68 -3.91
CA GLU A 199 -6.55 -8.27 -4.94
C GLU A 199 -5.43 -7.40 -4.37
N CYS A 200 -5.75 -6.48 -3.47
CA CYS A 200 -4.77 -5.63 -2.80
C CYS A 200 -3.74 -6.43 -1.98
N PHE A 201 -4.10 -7.60 -1.48
CA PHE A 201 -3.19 -8.50 -0.76
C PHE A 201 -2.66 -9.66 -1.62
N ASN A 202 -2.97 -9.68 -2.91
CA ASN A 202 -2.65 -10.79 -3.81
C ASN A 202 -3.15 -12.16 -3.26
N LEU A 203 -4.34 -12.16 -2.67
CA LEU A 203 -4.97 -13.38 -2.17
C LEU A 203 -5.70 -14.10 -3.31
N PRO A 204 -5.72 -15.44 -3.33
CA PRO A 204 -6.50 -16.20 -4.31
C PRO A 204 -7.99 -15.81 -4.22
N GLN A 205 -8.71 -15.93 -5.34
CA GLN A 205 -10.16 -15.78 -5.32
C GLN A 205 -10.76 -16.76 -4.30
N ALA A 206 -11.82 -16.35 -3.59
CA ALA A 206 -12.55 -17.30 -2.77
C ALA A 206 -13.19 -18.31 -3.74
N ASP A 207 -12.78 -19.57 -3.66
CA ASP A 207 -13.53 -20.64 -4.29
C ASP A 207 -15.00 -20.51 -3.83
N ALA A 208 -15.92 -20.58 -4.76
CA ALA A 208 -17.33 -20.60 -4.41
C ALA A 208 -17.52 -21.69 -3.35
N ALA A 209 -18.01 -21.30 -2.17
CA ALA A 209 -18.22 -22.24 -1.08
C ALA A 209 -18.99 -23.44 -1.63
N PRO A 210 -18.57 -24.69 -1.35
CA PRO A 210 -19.32 -25.86 -1.77
C PRO A 210 -20.75 -25.71 -1.24
N GLN A 211 -21.72 -25.74 -2.12
CA GLN A 211 -23.12 -25.79 -1.75
C GLN A 211 -23.28 -27.04 -0.85
N HIS A 212 -23.59 -26.84 0.42
CA HIS A 212 -24.04 -27.93 1.28
C HIS A 212 -25.27 -28.50 0.62
N GLU A 213 -25.13 -29.63 -0.07
CA GLU A 213 -26.26 -30.51 -0.37
C GLU A 213 -26.74 -31.07 0.97
N ASP A 214 -27.85 -30.51 1.47
CA ASP A 214 -28.62 -31.12 2.55
C ASP A 214 -29.11 -32.49 2.04
N LYS A 215 -28.59 -33.53 2.67
CA LYS A 215 -29.14 -34.89 2.62
C LYS A 215 -29.79 -35.23 3.94
#